data_0ea3680acfabecf58140e4f63ec291fd
#
_entry.id   0ea3680acfabecf58140e4f63ec291fd
#
_cell.length_a   1.000
_cell.length_b   1.000
_cell.length_c   1.000
_cell.angle_alpha   90.00
_cell.angle_beta   90.00
_cell.angle_gamma   90.00
#
_symmetry.space_group_name_H-M   'P 1'
#
loop_
_entity.id
_entity.type
_entity.pdbx_description
1 polymer ?
#
loop_
_entity_poly.entity_id
_entity_poly.type
_entity_poly.pdbx_seq_one_letter_code
_entity_poly.pdbx_strand_id
1 'polypeptide(L)'
;MVWRGAWMPRCSHHSNRFRAWNRWLYLRRTILFVDRYGLIFDEPSPHLQGLLQLGICIIKNGLAPANARCIAQFGSPMNDMPQRDPLNVVGAKELVAKQSAVNEQGMLRRTPIHDVVFRPTRPVPHEDGHVTEVARASWDIIGGSIVQVHLTTTLPDRCRAWGLHQRSTDRLFVASGLVKFAVFDGRLESPTYGSVNEVTMSETSPGLLIVPPNLYHGWKNIGSSEAIIINMPTVMYNYEAPDALDLPWDSEAAARIIPYRF
;
A
#
# COMPACT_ATOMS: atom_id res chain seq x y z
N MET A 1 44.03 -29.18 -11.08
CA MET A 1 43.45 -29.22 -12.43
C MET A 1 42.96 -27.81 -12.76
N VAL A 2 43.67 -27.19 -13.66
CA VAL A 2 43.48 -25.75 -14.05
C VAL A 2 42.49 -25.70 -15.20
N TRP A 3 41.47 -24.87 -15.12
CA TRP A 3 40.72 -24.47 -16.31
C TRP A 3 40.87 -22.96 -16.52
N ARG A 4 41.55 -22.62 -17.62
CA ARG A 4 41.64 -21.27 -18.21
C ARG A 4 40.70 -21.17 -19.42
N GLY A 5 40.26 -19.97 -19.71
CA GLY A 5 39.79 -19.55 -21.02
C GLY A 5 38.34 -19.02 -20.96
N ALA A 6 38.13 -17.73 -20.85
CA ALA A 6 38.08 -16.70 -21.88
C ALA A 6 36.93 -16.90 -22.88
N TRP A 7 36.04 -15.91 -22.91
CA TRP A 7 35.53 -15.26 -24.12
C TRP A 7 34.60 -14.11 -23.71
N MET A 8 35.08 -12.87 -23.87
CA MET A 8 34.23 -11.69 -23.97
C MET A 8 33.96 -11.42 -25.44
N PRO A 9 32.75 -11.13 -25.88
CA PRO A 9 32.56 -10.43 -27.15
C PRO A 9 32.60 -8.92 -26.91
N ARG A 10 33.46 -8.27 -27.65
CA ARG A 10 33.49 -6.82 -27.81
C ARG A 10 32.22 -6.38 -28.57
N CYS A 11 31.41 -5.52 -27.99
CA CYS A 11 30.47 -4.73 -28.76
C CYS A 11 31.10 -3.39 -29.16
N SER A 12 31.33 -3.25 -30.45
CA SER A 12 31.77 -2.03 -31.11
C SER A 12 30.59 -1.10 -31.38
N HIS A 13 30.80 0.19 -31.11
CA HIS A 13 30.18 1.37 -31.71
C HIS A 13 28.68 1.43 -31.93
N HIS A 14 28.01 2.18 -31.04
CA HIS A 14 26.97 3.14 -31.47
C HIS A 14 26.87 4.31 -30.45
N SER A 15 27.82 5.21 -30.58
CA SER A 15 27.90 6.48 -29.85
C SER A 15 27.21 7.59 -30.64
N ASN A 16 25.89 7.67 -30.71
CA ASN A 16 25.24 8.92 -31.17
C ASN A 16 23.72 9.02 -30.80
N ARG A 17 23.13 8.05 -30.11
CA ARG A 17 21.71 8.18 -29.67
C ARG A 17 21.52 8.62 -28.21
N PHE A 18 22.55 8.56 -27.39
CA PHE A 18 22.45 8.94 -25.95
C PHE A 18 22.46 10.45 -25.68
N ARG A 19 23.00 11.28 -26.61
CA ARG A 19 23.03 12.74 -26.42
C ARG A 19 21.69 13.44 -26.65
N ALA A 20 20.78 12.84 -27.41
CA ALA A 20 19.45 13.41 -27.66
C ALA A 20 18.48 13.17 -26.48
N TRP A 21 18.62 12.06 -25.75
CA TRP A 21 17.76 11.72 -24.61
C TRP A 21 18.04 12.55 -23.37
N ASN A 22 19.29 12.89 -23.09
CA ASN A 22 19.65 13.71 -21.93
C ASN A 22 19.22 15.18 -22.06
N ARG A 23 19.08 15.72 -23.28
CA ARG A 23 18.55 17.08 -23.49
C ARG A 23 17.03 17.15 -23.26
N TRP A 24 16.29 16.09 -23.55
CA TRP A 24 14.85 16.01 -23.33
C TRP A 24 14.47 15.79 -21.85
N LEU A 25 15.28 15.08 -21.10
CA LEU A 25 15.07 14.87 -19.66
C LEU A 25 15.30 16.14 -18.83
N TYR A 26 16.22 17.02 -19.25
CA TYR A 26 16.47 18.28 -18.54
C TYR A 26 15.38 19.33 -18.78
N LEU A 27 14.76 19.33 -19.97
CA LEU A 27 13.62 20.21 -20.28
C LEU A 27 12.29 19.72 -19.66
N ARG A 28 12.15 18.43 -19.35
CA ARG A 28 10.97 17.90 -18.69
C ARG A 28 10.88 18.20 -17.19
N ARG A 29 11.94 18.64 -16.54
CA ARG A 29 11.92 19.00 -15.12
C ARG A 29 11.47 20.43 -14.82
N THR A 30 11.32 21.27 -15.84
CA THR A 30 11.06 22.69 -15.62
C THR A 30 9.69 23.17 -16.08
N ILE A 31 8.96 22.44 -16.96
CA ILE A 31 7.62 22.83 -17.44
C ILE A 31 6.78 21.58 -17.72
N LEU A 32 5.80 21.32 -16.87
CA LEU A 32 4.82 20.25 -17.02
C LEU A 32 3.48 20.81 -17.55
N PHE A 33 3.36 21.06 -18.82
CA PHE A 33 2.15 21.34 -19.55
C PHE A 33 1.31 22.58 -19.16
N VAL A 34 1.13 23.44 -20.12
CA VAL A 34 0.04 24.41 -20.17
C VAL A 34 -1.10 23.77 -20.95
N ASP A 35 -2.15 23.35 -20.25
CA ASP A 35 -3.42 23.02 -20.87
C ASP A 35 -4.31 24.27 -20.85
N ARG A 36 -5.54 24.17 -21.43
CA ARG A 36 -6.50 25.27 -21.49
C ARG A 36 -7.00 25.75 -20.12
N TYR A 37 -6.54 25.19 -19.01
CA TYR A 37 -6.95 25.46 -17.63
C TYR A 37 -5.87 26.03 -16.71
N GLY A 38 -4.62 26.20 -17.18
CA GLY A 38 -3.56 26.85 -16.41
C GLY A 38 -2.21 26.14 -16.37
N LEU A 39 -1.26 26.79 -15.71
CA LEU A 39 0.11 26.30 -15.50
C LEU A 39 0.17 25.39 -14.28
N ILE A 40 0.61 24.14 -14.45
CA ILE A 40 0.94 23.25 -13.33
C ILE A 40 2.47 23.22 -13.19
N PHE A 41 3.00 23.59 -12.03
CA PHE A 41 4.43 23.53 -11.70
C PHE A 41 4.65 22.41 -10.69
N ASP A 42 5.67 21.61 -10.97
CA ASP A 42 6.18 20.60 -10.02
C ASP A 42 7.37 21.26 -9.31
N GLU A 43 7.18 21.74 -8.10
CA GLU A 43 8.07 22.52 -7.23
C GLU A 43 8.75 23.76 -7.88
N PRO A 44 8.41 24.98 -7.47
CA PRO A 44 9.03 26.18 -8.01
C PRO A 44 10.49 26.28 -7.59
N SER A 45 11.39 26.37 -8.57
CA SER A 45 12.78 26.68 -8.27
C SER A 45 12.90 28.06 -7.60
N PRO A 46 13.92 28.32 -6.77
CA PRO A 46 14.10 29.61 -6.08
C PRO A 46 14.04 30.84 -6.99
N HIS A 47 14.40 30.70 -8.27
CA HIS A 47 14.30 31.76 -9.27
C HIS A 47 12.86 32.06 -9.72
N LEU A 48 11.97 31.07 -9.74
CA LEU A 48 10.58 31.25 -10.10
C LEU A 48 9.76 31.88 -8.98
N GLN A 49 10.12 31.63 -7.72
CA GLN A 49 9.52 32.31 -6.57
C GLN A 49 9.75 33.84 -6.59
N GLY A 50 10.96 34.27 -7.00
CA GLY A 50 11.28 35.68 -7.18
C GLY A 50 10.46 36.36 -8.28
N LEU A 51 10.18 35.68 -9.37
CA LEU A 51 9.36 36.20 -10.48
C LEU A 51 7.88 36.31 -10.14
N LEU A 52 7.36 35.38 -9.33
CA LEU A 52 5.99 35.43 -8.80
C LEU A 52 5.78 36.59 -7.82
N GLN A 53 6.79 36.91 -7.01
CA GLN A 53 6.76 38.08 -6.11
C GLN A 53 6.80 39.41 -6.85
N LEU A 54 7.36 39.44 -8.07
CA LEU A 54 7.43 40.64 -8.91
C LEU A 54 6.19 40.83 -9.80
N GLY A 55 5.18 39.94 -9.73
CA GLY A 55 3.94 40.06 -10.51
C GLY A 55 4.11 39.86 -12.01
N ILE A 56 5.16 39.17 -12.44
CA ILE A 56 5.42 38.91 -13.86
C ILE A 56 4.64 37.67 -14.29
N CYS A 57 3.68 37.84 -15.19
CA CYS A 57 2.92 36.77 -15.81
C CYS A 57 3.50 36.45 -17.18
N ILE A 58 3.96 35.21 -17.41
CA ILE A 58 4.49 34.74 -18.68
C ILE A 58 3.36 34.02 -19.42
N ILE A 59 2.92 34.56 -20.57
CA ILE A 59 1.92 33.93 -21.43
C ILE A 59 2.63 33.33 -22.66
N LYS A 60 2.00 32.34 -23.29
CA LYS A 60 2.51 31.43 -24.33
C LYS A 60 3.20 32.09 -25.54
N ASN A 61 3.14 33.41 -25.71
CA ASN A 61 3.71 34.12 -26.88
C ASN A 61 4.42 35.43 -26.54
N GLY A 62 4.88 35.63 -25.31
CA GLY A 62 5.65 36.84 -24.95
C GLY A 62 5.34 37.39 -23.57
N LEU A 63 6.12 38.37 -23.15
CA LEU A 63 5.94 39.12 -21.90
C LEU A 63 4.68 39.98 -21.99
N ALA A 64 3.75 39.83 -21.05
CA ALA A 64 2.62 40.73 -20.92
C ALA A 64 3.06 42.08 -20.36
N PRO A 65 2.44 43.21 -20.78
CA PRO A 65 2.77 44.52 -20.22
C PRO A 65 2.41 44.57 -18.73
N ALA A 66 3.21 45.35 -17.98
CA ALA A 66 3.17 45.45 -16.49
C ALA A 66 1.81 45.81 -15.87
N ASN A 67 0.81 46.14 -16.68
CA ASN A 67 -0.54 46.52 -16.22
C ASN A 67 -1.60 45.41 -16.35
N ALA A 68 -1.24 44.20 -16.76
CA ALA A 68 -2.15 43.07 -16.76
C ALA A 68 -2.37 42.61 -15.31
N ARG A 69 -3.54 42.90 -14.75
CA ARG A 69 -3.96 42.30 -13.46
C ARG A 69 -4.19 40.82 -13.68
N CYS A 70 -3.20 40.00 -13.32
CA CYS A 70 -3.45 38.60 -13.06
C CYS A 70 -4.29 38.49 -11.78
N ILE A 71 -5.61 38.37 -11.93
CA ILE A 71 -6.46 37.92 -10.83
C ILE A 71 -6.21 36.43 -10.68
N ALA A 72 -5.21 36.05 -9.88
CA ALA A 72 -5.17 34.72 -9.31
C ALA A 72 -6.35 34.64 -8.33
N GLN A 73 -7.49 34.18 -8.79
CA GLN A 73 -8.53 33.70 -7.90
C GLN A 73 -7.97 32.41 -7.27
N PHE A 74 -7.27 32.54 -6.15
CA PHE A 74 -7.14 31.44 -5.23
C PHE A 74 -8.56 31.10 -4.79
N GLY A 75 -9.01 29.90 -5.15
CA GLY A 75 -10.32 29.42 -4.79
C GLY A 75 -10.56 29.64 -3.30
N SER A 76 -11.76 30.08 -2.96
CA SER A 76 -12.27 30.18 -1.60
C SER A 76 -11.96 28.89 -0.84
N PRO A 77 -11.72 28.94 0.49
CA PRO A 77 -11.50 27.74 1.28
C PRO A 77 -12.63 26.74 1.00
N MET A 78 -12.30 25.47 0.91
CA MET A 78 -13.17 24.33 0.54
C MET A 78 -14.49 24.21 1.32
N ASN A 79 -14.75 25.15 2.25
CA ASN A 79 -15.96 25.17 3.08
C ASN A 79 -17.19 25.75 2.38
N ASP A 80 -17.03 26.40 1.22
CA ASP A 80 -18.14 26.96 0.42
C ASP A 80 -18.48 26.12 -0.82
N MET A 81 -18.38 24.80 -0.73
CA MET A 81 -18.98 23.93 -1.76
C MET A 81 -20.50 24.12 -1.70
N PRO A 82 -21.15 24.55 -2.79
CA PRO A 82 -22.61 24.65 -2.82
C PRO A 82 -23.21 23.32 -2.40
N GLN A 83 -24.23 23.38 -1.54
CA GLN A 83 -25.00 22.18 -1.21
C GLN A 83 -25.44 21.55 -2.54
N ARG A 84 -25.05 20.30 -2.76
CA ARG A 84 -25.44 19.58 -3.98
C ARG A 84 -26.95 19.51 -3.99
N ASP A 85 -27.55 19.92 -5.10
CA ASP A 85 -28.96 19.68 -5.38
C ASP A 85 -29.28 18.19 -5.13
N PRO A 86 -30.49 17.89 -4.63
CA PRO A 86 -30.88 16.52 -4.39
C PRO A 86 -30.69 15.69 -5.66
N LEU A 87 -30.03 14.54 -5.53
CA LEU A 87 -29.76 13.63 -6.64
C LEU A 87 -31.07 13.18 -7.29
N ASN A 88 -31.26 13.57 -8.56
CA ASN A 88 -32.43 13.15 -9.36
C ASN A 88 -32.08 11.93 -10.22
N VAL A 89 -31.83 10.78 -9.52
CA VAL A 89 -31.53 9.50 -10.15
C VAL A 89 -32.32 8.38 -9.50
N VAL A 90 -32.61 7.33 -10.27
CA VAL A 90 -33.26 6.14 -9.74
C VAL A 90 -32.40 5.54 -8.63
N GLY A 91 -33.01 5.18 -7.50
CA GLY A 91 -32.27 4.63 -6.34
C GLY A 91 -31.48 5.67 -5.53
N ALA A 92 -31.75 6.97 -5.68
CA ALA A 92 -31.04 8.03 -4.95
C ALA A 92 -31.06 7.87 -3.42
N LYS A 93 -32.14 7.27 -2.89
CA LYS A 93 -32.33 7.05 -1.44
C LYS A 93 -31.49 5.88 -0.90
N GLU A 94 -31.13 4.96 -1.77
CA GLU A 94 -30.30 3.79 -1.46
C GLU A 94 -28.78 4.11 -1.54
N LEU A 95 -28.43 5.26 -2.08
CA LEU A 95 -27.04 5.66 -2.22
C LEU A 95 -26.46 6.10 -0.88
N VAL A 96 -25.37 5.47 -0.48
CA VAL A 96 -24.61 5.82 0.72
C VAL A 96 -23.34 6.56 0.30
N ALA A 97 -23.02 7.63 1.01
CA ALA A 97 -21.80 8.38 0.77
C ALA A 97 -20.56 7.47 0.96
N LYS A 98 -19.74 7.39 -0.08
CA LYS A 98 -18.48 6.64 -0.01
C LYS A 98 -17.53 7.34 0.96
N GLN A 99 -17.20 6.67 2.05
CA GLN A 99 -16.19 7.17 2.98
C GLN A 99 -14.79 6.92 2.41
N SER A 100 -13.91 7.91 2.57
CA SER A 100 -12.49 7.73 2.25
C SER A 100 -11.85 6.73 3.21
N ALA A 101 -11.05 5.81 2.69
CA ALA A 101 -10.27 4.87 3.50
C ALA A 101 -9.13 5.56 4.27
N VAL A 102 -8.75 6.77 3.85
CA VAL A 102 -7.69 7.57 4.45
C VAL A 102 -8.20 8.95 4.85
N ASN A 103 -7.52 9.58 5.80
CA ASN A 103 -7.70 10.98 6.15
C ASN A 103 -6.89 11.91 5.21
N GLU A 104 -6.94 13.22 5.45
CA GLU A 104 -6.21 14.23 4.67
C GLU A 104 -4.69 14.04 4.68
N GLN A 105 -4.14 13.40 5.71
CA GLN A 105 -2.72 13.09 5.85
C GLN A 105 -2.34 11.74 5.19
N GLY A 106 -3.28 11.09 4.47
CA GLY A 106 -3.05 9.78 3.87
C GLY A 106 -3.04 8.60 4.85
N MET A 107 -3.42 8.82 6.10
CA MET A 107 -3.48 7.79 7.14
C MET A 107 -4.78 7.01 7.05
N LEU A 108 -4.74 5.71 7.30
CA LEU A 108 -5.93 4.87 7.35
C LEU A 108 -6.91 5.39 8.43
N ARG A 109 -8.17 5.53 8.08
CA ARG A 109 -9.26 5.95 9.00
C ARG A 109 -9.74 4.85 9.93
N ARG A 110 -9.34 3.59 9.71
CA ARG A 110 -9.76 2.46 10.54
C ARG A 110 -9.00 2.48 11.86
N THR A 111 -9.71 2.26 12.96
CA THR A 111 -9.08 2.01 14.25
C THR A 111 -8.44 0.62 14.19
N PRO A 112 -7.12 0.50 14.39
CA PRO A 112 -6.48 -0.81 14.44
C PRO A 112 -7.07 -1.65 15.59
N ILE A 113 -7.22 -2.96 15.37
CA ILE A 113 -7.49 -3.89 16.46
C ILE A 113 -6.33 -3.82 17.45
N HIS A 114 -6.66 -3.78 18.73
CA HIS A 114 -5.69 -3.71 19.81
C HIS A 114 -4.64 -4.82 19.67
N ASP A 115 -3.37 -4.47 19.74
CA ASP A 115 -2.18 -5.31 19.57
C ASP A 115 -1.91 -5.81 18.14
N VAL A 116 -2.80 -5.66 17.18
CA VAL A 116 -2.50 -5.97 15.78
C VAL A 116 -1.62 -4.89 15.19
N VAL A 117 -0.49 -5.30 14.61
CA VAL A 117 0.45 -4.38 13.97
C VAL A 117 0.56 -4.69 12.48
N PHE A 118 0.43 -3.67 11.65
CA PHE A 118 0.81 -3.75 10.25
C PHE A 118 1.96 -2.78 10.00
N ARG A 119 3.10 -3.33 9.59
CA ARG A 119 4.28 -2.57 9.20
C ARG A 119 4.47 -2.65 7.69
N PRO A 120 4.21 -1.60 6.93
CA PRO A 120 4.60 -1.56 5.53
C PRO A 120 6.11 -1.78 5.38
N THR A 121 6.51 -2.60 4.42
CA THR A 121 7.89 -2.75 4.00
C THR A 121 8.07 -2.16 2.62
N ARG A 122 9.30 -1.84 2.25
CA ARG A 122 9.57 -1.20 0.96
C ARG A 122 10.54 -2.04 0.15
N PRO A 123 10.16 -2.48 -1.05
CA PRO A 123 11.12 -3.03 -2.00
C PRO A 123 12.16 -1.97 -2.38
N VAL A 124 13.42 -2.31 -2.27
CA VAL A 124 14.54 -1.46 -2.68
C VAL A 124 15.02 -1.94 -4.06
N PRO A 125 14.80 -1.17 -5.13
CA PRO A 125 15.11 -1.60 -6.48
C PRO A 125 16.63 -1.60 -6.73
N HIS A 126 17.08 -2.57 -7.53
CA HIS A 126 18.42 -2.71 -8.11
C HIS A 126 18.29 -2.89 -9.62
N GLU A 127 19.42 -2.92 -10.34
CA GLU A 127 19.43 -3.11 -11.80
C GLU A 127 18.84 -4.48 -12.23
N ASP A 128 19.00 -5.48 -11.41
CA ASP A 128 18.63 -6.89 -11.65
C ASP A 128 17.41 -7.36 -10.82
N GLY A 129 16.74 -6.44 -10.08
CA GLY A 129 15.58 -6.79 -9.28
C GLY A 129 15.37 -5.87 -8.10
N HIS A 130 14.97 -6.42 -6.96
CA HIS A 130 14.79 -5.66 -5.71
C HIS A 130 15.09 -6.52 -4.49
N VAL A 131 15.42 -5.87 -3.38
CA VAL A 131 15.51 -6.49 -2.06
C VAL A 131 14.39 -5.94 -1.17
N THR A 132 13.69 -6.83 -0.47
CA THR A 132 12.69 -6.46 0.53
C THR A 132 13.08 -7.09 1.87
N GLU A 133 13.30 -6.26 2.90
CA GLU A 133 13.43 -6.77 4.26
C GLU A 133 12.06 -7.22 4.77
N VAL A 134 11.91 -8.50 5.03
CA VAL A 134 10.66 -9.11 5.52
C VAL A 134 10.53 -8.95 7.03
N ALA A 135 11.60 -9.26 7.75
CA ALA A 135 11.68 -9.18 9.20
C ALA A 135 13.14 -8.96 9.65
N ARG A 136 13.31 -8.26 10.75
CA ARG A 136 14.61 -8.02 11.37
C ARG A 136 14.48 -8.11 12.88
N ALA A 137 15.35 -8.84 13.53
CA ALA A 137 15.33 -9.04 14.98
C ALA A 137 15.38 -7.73 15.79
N SER A 138 15.97 -6.68 15.21
CA SER A 138 16.02 -5.34 15.82
C SER A 138 14.74 -4.52 15.69
N TRP A 139 13.72 -5.03 15.02
CA TRP A 139 12.42 -4.34 15.00
C TRP A 139 11.63 -4.71 16.26
N ASP A 140 11.27 -3.72 17.06
CA ASP A 140 10.54 -3.93 18.34
C ASP A 140 9.25 -4.74 18.15
N ILE A 141 8.60 -4.58 17.00
CA ILE A 141 7.35 -5.29 16.64
C ILE A 141 7.54 -6.81 16.46
N ILE A 142 8.78 -7.29 16.31
CA ILE A 142 9.04 -8.73 16.12
C ILE A 142 8.74 -9.54 17.38
N GLY A 143 8.92 -8.96 18.57
CA GLY A 143 8.47 -9.59 19.81
C GLY A 143 9.17 -10.93 20.10
N GLY A 144 10.49 -11.02 19.90
CA GLY A 144 11.29 -12.22 20.17
C GLY A 144 11.91 -12.88 18.95
N SER A 145 12.50 -14.06 19.13
CA SER A 145 13.21 -14.77 18.08
C SER A 145 12.29 -15.32 16.99
N ILE A 146 12.84 -15.50 15.79
CA ILE A 146 12.21 -16.28 14.73
C ILE A 146 12.57 -17.74 14.97
N VAL A 147 11.64 -18.50 15.54
CA VAL A 147 11.85 -19.89 15.95
C VAL A 147 11.47 -20.90 14.86
N GLN A 148 10.62 -20.49 13.95
CA GLN A 148 10.16 -21.28 12.82
C GLN A 148 9.79 -20.36 11.67
N VAL A 149 9.95 -20.82 10.44
CA VAL A 149 9.45 -20.18 9.24
C VAL A 149 8.75 -21.24 8.43
N HIS A 150 7.53 -20.98 7.98
CA HIS A 150 6.86 -21.82 7.00
C HIS A 150 6.19 -20.99 5.90
N LEU A 151 6.01 -21.63 4.79
CA LEU A 151 5.42 -21.08 3.60
C LEU A 151 4.07 -21.75 3.37
N THR A 152 3.06 -20.94 3.10
CA THR A 152 1.73 -21.40 2.71
C THR A 152 1.40 -20.88 1.34
N THR A 153 0.94 -21.74 0.43
CA THR A 153 0.39 -21.30 -0.84
C THR A 153 -1.13 -21.27 -0.80
N THR A 154 -1.71 -20.40 -1.60
CA THR A 154 -3.16 -20.29 -1.74
C THR A 154 -3.51 -20.03 -3.20
N LEU A 155 -4.28 -20.93 -3.80
CA LEU A 155 -4.74 -20.82 -5.19
C LEU A 155 -5.67 -19.60 -5.37
N PRO A 156 -5.81 -19.08 -6.61
CA PRO A 156 -6.72 -17.97 -6.89
C PRO A 156 -8.13 -18.20 -6.36
N ASP A 157 -8.74 -17.16 -5.82
CA ASP A 157 -10.08 -17.14 -5.24
C ASP A 157 -10.32 -18.08 -4.04
N ARG A 158 -9.26 -18.73 -3.53
CA ARG A 158 -9.38 -19.59 -2.35
C ARG A 158 -9.19 -18.78 -1.06
N CYS A 159 -9.96 -19.22 -0.04
CA CYS A 159 -9.95 -18.66 1.30
C CYS A 159 -9.36 -19.68 2.28
N ARG A 160 -8.58 -19.21 3.24
CA ARG A 160 -8.06 -19.94 4.39
C ARG A 160 -8.39 -19.13 5.65
N ALA A 161 -9.47 -19.49 6.33
CA ALA A 161 -9.98 -18.81 7.52
C ALA A 161 -10.97 -19.73 8.25
N TRP A 162 -11.24 -19.53 9.49
CA TRP A 162 -10.62 -18.64 10.45
C TRP A 162 -9.69 -19.43 11.36
N GLY A 163 -8.42 -19.09 11.35
CA GLY A 163 -7.48 -19.62 12.33
C GLY A 163 -7.47 -18.79 13.61
N LEU A 164 -7.09 -19.41 14.71
CA LEU A 164 -6.87 -18.78 16.00
C LEU A 164 -5.74 -19.51 16.72
N HIS A 165 -4.83 -18.77 17.30
CA HIS A 165 -3.77 -19.31 18.16
C HIS A 165 -3.96 -18.84 19.59
N GLN A 166 -3.74 -19.72 20.57
CA GLN A 166 -3.87 -19.37 21.98
C GLN A 166 -2.59 -18.73 22.55
N ARG A 167 -1.42 -19.06 21.99
CA ARG A 167 -0.11 -18.66 22.52
C ARG A 167 0.80 -18.02 21.47
N SER A 168 0.68 -18.48 20.23
CA SER A 168 1.53 -18.01 19.15
C SER A 168 1.04 -16.69 18.58
N THR A 169 1.97 -15.79 18.32
CA THR A 169 1.77 -14.63 17.45
C THR A 169 2.19 -15.00 16.05
N ASP A 170 1.34 -14.77 15.08
CA ASP A 170 1.68 -14.91 13.66
C ASP A 170 2.32 -13.64 13.11
N ARG A 171 3.34 -13.81 12.25
CA ARG A 171 4.03 -12.73 11.54
C ARG A 171 3.96 -13.07 10.06
N LEU A 172 2.96 -12.48 9.38
CA LEU A 172 2.55 -12.85 8.04
C LEU A 172 3.08 -11.86 7.01
N PHE A 173 3.66 -12.39 5.94
CA PHE A 173 4.20 -11.63 4.82
C PHE A 173 3.78 -12.27 3.50
N VAL A 174 3.39 -11.46 2.49
CA VAL A 174 3.08 -11.94 1.14
C VAL A 174 4.33 -11.83 0.27
N ALA A 175 4.88 -12.96 -0.11
CA ALA A 175 6.05 -13.02 -0.98
C ALA A 175 5.66 -12.94 -2.48
N SER A 176 4.48 -13.42 -2.85
CA SER A 176 3.94 -13.32 -4.20
C SER A 176 2.42 -13.38 -4.20
N GLY A 177 1.79 -12.77 -5.20
CA GLY A 177 0.34 -12.73 -5.37
C GLY A 177 -0.32 -11.52 -4.70
N LEU A 178 -1.65 -11.51 -4.70
CA LEU A 178 -2.47 -10.45 -4.10
C LEU A 178 -3.41 -11.06 -3.05
N VAL A 179 -3.18 -10.75 -1.78
CA VAL A 179 -3.85 -11.39 -0.66
C VAL A 179 -4.57 -10.34 0.19
N LYS A 180 -5.83 -10.62 0.50
CA LYS A 180 -6.60 -9.85 1.46
C LYS A 180 -6.71 -10.64 2.77
N PHE A 181 -6.10 -10.12 3.82
CA PHE A 181 -6.21 -10.61 5.19
C PHE A 181 -7.40 -9.97 5.89
N ALA A 182 -8.04 -10.73 6.77
CA ALA A 182 -9.00 -10.20 7.71
C ALA A 182 -8.65 -10.71 9.12
N VAL A 183 -8.78 -9.83 10.11
CA VAL A 183 -8.61 -10.12 11.53
C VAL A 183 -9.85 -9.67 12.26
N PHE A 184 -10.41 -10.53 13.11
CA PHE A 184 -11.57 -10.25 13.94
C PHE A 184 -11.19 -10.35 15.41
N ASP A 185 -11.52 -9.35 16.18
CA ASP A 185 -11.31 -9.32 17.62
C ASP A 185 -12.54 -9.88 18.37
N GLY A 186 -12.47 -11.16 18.70
CA GLY A 186 -13.46 -11.83 19.51
C GLY A 186 -13.17 -11.87 21.02
N ARG A 187 -12.10 -11.19 21.48
CA ARG A 187 -11.70 -11.15 22.89
C ARG A 187 -12.67 -10.27 23.69
N LEU A 188 -13.42 -10.87 24.61
CA LEU A 188 -14.53 -10.23 25.31
C LEU A 188 -14.15 -8.95 26.08
N GLU A 189 -12.91 -8.89 26.60
CA GLU A 189 -12.43 -7.75 27.39
C GLU A 189 -11.55 -6.79 26.58
N SER A 190 -11.44 -7.00 25.27
CA SER A 190 -10.63 -6.13 24.41
C SER A 190 -11.31 -4.79 24.17
N PRO A 191 -10.57 -3.67 24.17
CA PRO A 191 -11.11 -2.36 23.82
C PRO A 191 -11.61 -2.29 22.37
N THR A 192 -11.21 -3.26 21.53
CA THR A 192 -11.65 -3.37 20.14
C THR A 192 -12.52 -4.60 19.88
N TYR A 193 -13.14 -5.17 20.92
CA TYR A 193 -14.07 -6.29 20.78
C TYR A 193 -15.10 -6.05 19.67
N GLY A 194 -15.36 -7.05 18.86
CA GLY A 194 -16.30 -7.00 17.74
C GLY A 194 -15.77 -6.32 16.48
N SER A 195 -14.58 -5.75 16.51
CA SER A 195 -13.97 -5.07 15.35
C SER A 195 -13.40 -6.05 14.34
N VAL A 196 -13.47 -5.67 13.07
CA VAL A 196 -12.79 -6.36 11.96
C VAL A 196 -11.83 -5.41 11.27
N ASN A 197 -10.61 -5.86 11.04
CA ASN A 197 -9.65 -5.16 10.20
C ASN A 197 -9.32 -5.98 8.95
N GLU A 198 -9.20 -5.30 7.83
CA GLU A 198 -8.69 -5.87 6.57
C GLU A 198 -7.34 -5.25 6.23
N VAL A 199 -6.44 -6.09 5.75
CA VAL A 199 -5.14 -5.67 5.20
C VAL A 199 -4.93 -6.37 3.86
N THR A 200 -4.68 -5.60 2.81
CA THR A 200 -4.33 -6.16 1.50
C THR A 200 -2.84 -6.00 1.27
N MET A 201 -2.18 -7.10 0.92
CA MET A 201 -0.74 -7.14 0.63
C MET A 201 -0.47 -7.83 -0.70
N SER A 202 0.64 -7.44 -1.32
CA SER A 202 1.19 -8.08 -2.53
C SER A 202 2.71 -7.90 -2.55
N GLU A 203 3.39 -8.54 -3.49
CA GLU A 203 4.81 -8.29 -3.75
C GLU A 203 5.14 -6.84 -4.11
N THR A 204 4.18 -6.10 -4.68
CA THR A 204 4.36 -4.68 -5.04
C THR A 204 3.93 -3.72 -3.93
N SER A 205 3.15 -4.19 -2.96
CA SER A 205 2.74 -3.44 -1.77
C SER A 205 2.92 -4.32 -0.53
N PRO A 206 4.16 -4.69 -0.21
CA PRO A 206 4.44 -5.62 0.86
C PRO A 206 4.36 -4.99 2.25
N GLY A 207 4.16 -5.85 3.23
CA GLY A 207 4.18 -5.49 4.64
C GLY A 207 4.25 -6.71 5.53
N LEU A 208 4.55 -6.49 6.79
CA LEU A 208 4.50 -7.50 7.84
C LEU A 208 3.27 -7.28 8.71
N LEU A 209 2.34 -8.22 8.66
CA LEU A 209 1.16 -8.25 9.53
C LEU A 209 1.45 -9.12 10.74
N ILE A 210 1.30 -8.56 11.93
CA ILE A 210 1.51 -9.23 13.20
C ILE A 210 0.16 -9.41 13.88
N VAL A 211 -0.21 -10.66 14.09
CA VAL A 211 -1.49 -11.07 14.70
C VAL A 211 -1.21 -11.76 16.02
N PRO A 212 -1.47 -11.12 17.16
CA PRO A 212 -1.31 -11.70 18.48
C PRO A 212 -2.24 -12.89 18.72
N PRO A 213 -2.02 -13.66 19.81
CA PRO A 213 -2.92 -14.74 20.24
C PRO A 213 -4.36 -14.29 20.43
N ASN A 214 -5.28 -15.26 20.37
CA ASN A 214 -6.72 -15.10 20.62
C ASN A 214 -7.47 -14.16 19.66
N LEU A 215 -6.90 -13.93 18.48
CA LEU A 215 -7.55 -13.21 17.38
C LEU A 215 -7.89 -14.17 16.26
N TYR A 216 -9.14 -14.14 15.80
CA TYR A 216 -9.50 -14.85 14.58
C TYR A 216 -8.89 -14.15 13.40
N HIS A 217 -8.22 -14.91 12.54
CA HIS A 217 -7.60 -14.35 11.35
C HIS A 217 -7.64 -15.32 10.18
N GLY A 218 -7.50 -14.79 9.00
CA GLY A 218 -7.46 -15.57 7.78
C GLY A 218 -7.23 -14.69 6.58
N TRP A 219 -7.23 -15.31 5.41
CA TRP A 219 -7.00 -14.60 4.16
C TRP A 219 -7.72 -15.23 2.98
N LYS A 220 -7.90 -14.41 1.95
CA LYS A 220 -8.32 -14.82 0.62
C LYS A 220 -7.29 -14.36 -0.41
N ASN A 221 -6.92 -15.24 -1.32
CA ASN A 221 -6.19 -14.85 -2.52
C ASN A 221 -7.17 -14.18 -3.48
N ILE A 222 -7.01 -12.87 -3.68
CA ILE A 222 -7.85 -12.05 -4.57
C ILE A 222 -7.14 -11.73 -5.88
N GLY A 223 -5.96 -12.33 -6.10
CA GLY A 223 -5.20 -12.27 -7.34
C GLY A 223 -5.58 -13.37 -8.33
N SER A 224 -4.96 -13.34 -9.49
CA SER A 224 -5.16 -14.29 -10.59
C SER A 224 -4.13 -15.43 -10.63
N SER A 225 -3.10 -15.37 -9.79
CA SER A 225 -2.04 -16.40 -9.65
C SER A 225 -2.03 -16.96 -8.24
N GLU A 226 -1.30 -18.06 -8.03
CA GLU A 226 -1.07 -18.62 -6.70
C GLU A 226 -0.36 -17.58 -5.81
N ALA A 227 -0.88 -17.40 -4.61
CA ALA A 227 -0.25 -16.54 -3.62
C ALA A 227 0.69 -17.35 -2.73
N ILE A 228 1.82 -16.73 -2.33
CA ILE A 228 2.81 -17.30 -1.43
C ILE A 228 2.88 -16.43 -0.17
N ILE A 229 2.51 -17.01 0.96
CA ILE A 229 2.51 -16.37 2.26
C ILE A 229 3.59 -17.01 3.14
N ILE A 230 4.45 -16.20 3.71
CA ILE A 230 5.44 -16.60 4.71
C ILE A 230 4.87 -16.27 6.07
N ASN A 231 4.88 -17.26 6.98
CA ASN A 231 4.59 -17.06 8.40
C ASN A 231 5.82 -17.36 9.25
N MET A 232 6.07 -16.52 10.24
CA MET A 232 7.15 -16.63 11.21
C MET A 232 6.56 -16.61 12.63
N PRO A 233 5.93 -17.72 13.09
CA PRO A 233 5.29 -17.78 14.40
C PRO A 233 6.27 -17.58 15.54
N THR A 234 5.78 -17.13 16.70
CA THR A 234 6.59 -16.96 17.91
C THR A 234 6.74 -18.24 18.70
N VAL A 235 5.87 -19.22 18.47
CA VAL A 235 5.91 -20.53 19.12
C VAL A 235 6.10 -21.58 18.03
N MET A 236 7.06 -22.48 18.26
CA MET A 236 7.32 -23.60 17.35
C MET A 236 6.12 -24.54 17.35
N TYR A 237 5.72 -25.02 16.15
CA TYR A 237 4.59 -25.92 16.01
C TYR A 237 4.83 -27.24 16.77
N ASN A 238 3.89 -27.60 17.63
CA ASN A 238 3.88 -28.87 18.32
C ASN A 238 2.93 -29.83 17.62
N TYR A 239 3.45 -30.91 17.05
CA TYR A 239 2.67 -31.90 16.29
C TYR A 239 1.73 -32.74 17.18
N GLU A 240 2.05 -32.90 18.47
CA GLU A 240 1.25 -33.69 19.40
C GLU A 240 0.14 -32.85 20.07
N ALA A 241 0.39 -31.55 20.26
CA ALA A 241 -0.54 -30.62 20.87
C ALA A 241 -0.50 -29.27 20.12
N PRO A 242 -1.15 -29.19 18.94
CA PRO A 242 -1.17 -27.98 18.14
C PRO A 242 -1.81 -26.81 18.87
N ASP A 243 -1.20 -25.64 18.75
CA ASP A 243 -1.74 -24.37 19.26
C ASP A 243 -2.82 -23.77 18.31
N ALA A 244 -2.89 -24.27 17.08
CA ALA A 244 -3.81 -23.80 16.05
C ALA A 244 -5.23 -24.36 16.27
N LEU A 245 -6.21 -23.48 16.28
CA LEU A 245 -7.63 -23.77 16.28
C LEU A 245 -8.25 -23.26 15.00
N ASP A 246 -9.23 -23.98 14.46
CA ASP A 246 -9.91 -23.64 13.22
C ASP A 246 -11.42 -23.47 13.45
N LEU A 247 -11.97 -22.40 12.84
CA LEU A 247 -13.40 -22.21 12.66
C LEU A 247 -13.65 -22.07 11.14
N PRO A 248 -14.24 -23.10 10.47
CA PRO A 248 -14.46 -23.06 9.04
C PRO A 248 -15.22 -21.79 8.61
N TRP A 249 -14.65 -21.03 7.68
CA TRP A 249 -15.11 -19.68 7.33
C TRP A 249 -16.50 -19.64 6.68
N ASP A 250 -16.92 -20.73 6.06
CA ASP A 250 -18.22 -20.92 5.41
C ASP A 250 -19.24 -21.60 6.31
N SER A 251 -18.91 -21.86 7.58
CA SER A 251 -19.80 -22.50 8.53
C SER A 251 -20.85 -21.53 9.08
N GLU A 252 -21.99 -22.08 9.53
CA GLU A 252 -23.01 -21.33 10.26
C GLU A 252 -22.45 -20.72 11.56
N ALA A 253 -21.54 -21.42 12.22
CA ALA A 253 -20.88 -20.93 13.42
C ALA A 253 -20.06 -19.66 13.14
N ALA A 254 -19.24 -19.68 12.09
CA ALA A 254 -18.52 -18.49 11.66
C ALA A 254 -19.47 -17.35 11.29
N ALA A 255 -20.59 -17.68 10.63
CA ALA A 255 -21.61 -16.71 10.25
C ALA A 255 -22.25 -15.97 11.44
N ARG A 256 -22.40 -16.66 12.57
CA ARG A 256 -22.97 -16.08 13.81
C ARG A 256 -21.95 -15.28 14.62
N ILE A 257 -20.70 -15.71 14.61
CA ILE A 257 -19.64 -15.17 15.49
C ILE A 257 -18.94 -13.98 14.83
N ILE A 258 -18.63 -14.09 13.54
CA ILE A 258 -17.76 -13.13 12.84
C ILE A 258 -18.57 -12.33 11.82
N PRO A 259 -18.74 -11.01 12.02
CA PRO A 259 -19.53 -10.16 11.12
C PRO A 259 -18.73 -9.80 9.85
N TYR A 260 -18.17 -10.81 9.18
CA TYR A 260 -17.34 -10.64 8.00
C TYR A 260 -17.47 -11.81 7.03
N ARG A 261 -17.41 -11.51 5.73
CA ARG A 261 -17.37 -12.49 4.64
C ARG A 261 -16.22 -12.17 3.68
N PHE A 262 -15.51 -13.22 3.26
CA PHE A 262 -14.44 -13.14 2.26
C PHE A 262 -14.95 -13.02 0.83
#